data_e82916f2b253851721cbeac6e160b6ac
#
_entry.id   e82916f2b253851721cbeac6e160b6ac
#
_cell.length_a   1.000
_cell.length_b   1.000
_cell.length_c   1.000
_cell.angle_alpha   90.00
_cell.angle_beta   90.00
_cell.angle_gamma   90.00
#
_symmetry.space_group_name_H-M   'P 1'
#
loop_
_entity.id
_entity.type
_entity.pdbx_description
1 polymer ?
#
loop_
_entity_poly.entity_id
_entity_poly.type
_entity_poly.pdbx_seq_one_letter_code
_entity_poly.pdbx_strand_id
1 'polypeptide(L)'
;NAPNPLYTYIKVNGKIYALPDEKPKFHQQELDFRYGIHSRVTHWQTEHGNITVVCERFASIARQHNIAMKYTFSVDFDCEAEIITGIDGDVWDINGPHFVKMKIGSKDGADYVTGMTGEKNISVTVKEYVRTDFQAEQTNQNTDKSIFRHIKFSAKAEKEYIIEKIAEITTSVDDFGTSGSIDELNYSDLVAEHKVEWDKIWDISEIHIDGDDEAEYSLNYSI
;
A
#
# COMPACT_ATOMS: atom_id res chain seq x y z
N ASN A 1 -8.02 -1.49 14.60
CA ASN A 1 -7.29 -1.72 13.33
C ASN A 1 -8.24 -2.32 12.30
N ALA A 2 -8.21 -1.83 11.04
CA ALA A 2 -8.88 -2.47 9.91
C ALA A 2 -8.01 -3.60 9.34
N PRO A 3 -8.56 -4.57 8.56
CA PRO A 3 -7.74 -5.46 7.76
C PRO A 3 -6.71 -4.68 6.95
N ASN A 4 -5.47 -5.17 6.92
CA ASN A 4 -4.33 -4.44 6.36
C ASN A 4 -4.19 -4.66 4.84
N PRO A 5 -4.47 -3.66 3.99
CA PRO A 5 -4.32 -3.78 2.54
C PRO A 5 -2.89 -3.51 2.05
N LEU A 6 -1.96 -3.13 2.93
CA LEU A 6 -0.59 -2.78 2.54
C LEU A 6 0.37 -3.97 2.56
N TYR A 7 -0.13 -5.17 2.89
CA TYR A 7 0.67 -6.39 2.90
C TYR A 7 1.24 -6.67 1.52
N THR A 8 2.55 -6.56 1.38
CA THR A 8 3.26 -6.79 0.11
C THR A 8 4.73 -7.09 0.37
N TYR A 9 5.24 -8.17 -0.22
CA TYR A 9 6.65 -8.53 -0.22
C TYR A 9 7.03 -9.32 -1.48
N ILE A 10 8.34 -9.52 -1.68
CA ILE A 10 8.91 -10.19 -2.84
C ILE A 10 9.66 -11.47 -2.45
N LYS A 11 9.52 -12.51 -3.27
CA LYS A 11 10.44 -13.64 -3.32
C LYS A 11 11.23 -13.61 -4.61
N VAL A 12 12.51 -13.91 -4.51
CA VAL A 12 13.40 -14.07 -5.65
C VAL A 12 14.05 -15.45 -5.55
N ASN A 13 13.91 -16.26 -6.59
CA ASN A 13 14.36 -17.67 -6.62
C ASN A 13 13.89 -18.46 -5.38
N GLY A 14 12.65 -18.22 -4.93
CA GLY A 14 12.03 -18.89 -3.78
C GLY A 14 12.40 -18.33 -2.40
N LYS A 15 13.39 -17.44 -2.28
CA LYS A 15 13.77 -16.79 -1.02
C LYS A 15 12.99 -15.49 -0.81
N ILE A 16 12.49 -15.29 0.42
CA ILE A 16 11.77 -14.05 0.83
C ILE A 16 12.77 -12.92 1.05
N TYR A 17 12.45 -11.74 0.51
CA TYR A 17 13.14 -10.48 0.76
C TYR A 17 12.16 -9.48 1.37
N ALA A 18 12.06 -9.54 2.69
CA ALA A 18 11.30 -8.61 3.52
C ALA A 18 12.16 -8.21 4.72
N LEU A 19 11.93 -7.01 5.28
CA LEU A 19 12.78 -6.47 6.36
C LEU A 19 12.91 -7.38 7.59
N PRO A 20 11.85 -8.09 8.04
CA PRO A 20 11.98 -9.02 9.17
C PRO A 20 12.81 -10.28 8.86
N ASP A 21 12.87 -10.68 7.58
CA ASP A 21 13.43 -11.98 7.16
C ASP A 21 14.85 -11.86 6.64
N GLU A 22 15.18 -10.74 5.98
CA GLU A 22 16.47 -10.54 5.33
C GLU A 22 16.97 -9.11 5.55
N LYS A 23 18.15 -8.96 6.15
CA LYS A 23 18.77 -7.65 6.40
C LYS A 23 19.16 -6.98 5.08
N PRO A 24 18.66 -5.77 4.79
CA PRO A 24 19.04 -5.05 3.58
C PRO A 24 20.45 -4.45 3.70
N LYS A 25 21.10 -4.24 2.56
CA LYS A 25 22.33 -3.45 2.44
C LYS A 25 22.06 -1.96 2.61
N PHE A 26 20.91 -1.51 2.11
CA PHE A 26 20.43 -0.13 2.23
C PHE A 26 18.92 -0.13 2.43
N HIS A 27 18.48 0.72 3.34
CA HIS A 27 17.05 0.95 3.58
C HIS A 27 16.84 2.39 4.00
N GLN A 28 16.00 3.09 3.27
CA GLN A 28 15.60 4.47 3.56
C GLN A 28 14.10 4.59 3.48
N GLN A 29 13.53 5.35 4.40
CA GLN A 29 12.15 5.78 4.37
C GLN A 29 12.10 7.31 4.38
N GLU A 30 11.14 7.85 3.67
CA GLU A 30 10.91 9.29 3.56
C GLU A 30 9.42 9.56 3.61
N LEU A 31 9.04 10.63 4.28
CA LEU A 31 7.69 11.16 4.28
C LEU A 31 7.75 12.57 3.69
N ASP A 32 7.16 12.73 2.52
CA ASP A 32 6.81 14.05 2.01
C ASP A 32 5.63 14.56 2.85
N PHE A 33 5.93 15.42 3.83
CA PHE A 33 4.89 15.93 4.74
C PHE A 33 3.94 16.93 4.06
N ARG A 34 4.38 17.61 2.99
CA ARG A 34 3.51 18.52 2.22
C ARG A 34 2.32 17.79 1.61
N TYR A 35 2.55 16.56 1.16
CA TYR A 35 1.51 15.77 0.52
C TYR A 35 1.18 14.46 1.27
N GLY A 36 1.80 14.19 2.41
CA GLY A 36 1.55 12.96 3.16
C GLY A 36 1.87 11.68 2.39
N ILE A 37 2.83 11.74 1.46
CA ILE A 37 3.26 10.60 0.65
C ILE A 37 4.47 9.94 1.31
N HIS A 38 4.32 8.68 1.70
CA HIS A 38 5.41 7.89 2.24
C HIS A 38 6.10 7.11 1.13
N SER A 39 7.41 7.22 1.02
CA SER A 39 8.27 6.43 0.16
C SER A 39 9.25 5.57 0.93
N ARG A 40 9.63 4.44 0.34
CA ARG A 40 10.60 3.52 0.90
C ARG A 40 11.45 2.92 -0.22
N VAL A 41 12.76 2.99 -0.06
CA VAL A 41 13.73 2.33 -0.94
C VAL A 41 14.48 1.29 -0.15
N THR A 42 14.56 0.08 -0.68
CA THR A 42 15.28 -1.03 -0.04
C THR A 42 16.13 -1.76 -1.07
N HIS A 43 17.40 -1.96 -0.75
CA HIS A 43 18.35 -2.72 -1.57
C HIS A 43 18.87 -3.92 -0.78
N TRP A 44 18.76 -5.10 -1.37
CA TRP A 44 19.46 -6.30 -0.89
C TRP A 44 20.56 -6.69 -1.87
N GLN A 45 21.69 -7.11 -1.33
CA GLN A 45 22.77 -7.68 -2.11
C GLN A 45 22.76 -9.18 -1.91
N THR A 46 22.74 -9.94 -2.99
CA THR A 46 22.77 -11.40 -3.02
C THR A 46 24.05 -11.89 -3.68
N GLU A 47 24.27 -13.18 -3.69
CA GLU A 47 25.37 -13.80 -4.45
C GLU A 47 25.20 -13.67 -5.98
N HIS A 48 23.97 -13.43 -6.46
CA HIS A 48 23.64 -13.31 -7.88
C HIS A 48 23.60 -11.87 -8.37
N GLY A 49 23.51 -10.89 -7.46
CA GLY A 49 23.37 -9.48 -7.79
C GLY A 49 22.50 -8.72 -6.78
N ASN A 50 21.99 -7.58 -7.22
CA ASN A 50 21.22 -6.68 -6.37
C ASN A 50 19.73 -6.80 -6.65
N ILE A 51 18.94 -6.67 -5.57
CA ILE A 51 17.49 -6.58 -5.60
C ILE A 51 17.11 -5.20 -5.09
N THR A 52 16.30 -4.47 -5.84
CA THR A 52 15.78 -3.16 -5.45
C THR A 52 14.28 -3.19 -5.37
N VAL A 53 13.75 -2.64 -4.29
CA VAL A 53 12.32 -2.39 -4.11
C VAL A 53 12.12 -0.93 -3.75
N VAL A 54 11.24 -0.26 -4.51
CA VAL A 54 10.72 1.08 -4.19
C VAL A 54 9.24 0.95 -3.93
N CYS A 55 8.75 1.52 -2.83
CA CYS A 55 7.33 1.49 -2.48
C CYS A 55 6.88 2.89 -2.08
N GLU A 56 5.94 3.44 -2.82
CA GLU A 56 5.27 4.70 -2.51
C GLU A 56 3.83 4.41 -2.12
N ARG A 57 3.31 5.13 -1.11
CA ARG A 57 1.93 4.96 -0.64
C ARG A 57 1.40 6.20 0.04
N PHE A 58 0.10 6.39 -0.03
CA PHE A 58 -0.61 7.45 0.67
C PHE A 58 -2.07 7.08 0.91
N ALA A 59 -2.68 7.72 1.91
CA ALA A 59 -4.12 7.74 2.10
C ALA A 59 -4.69 8.98 1.40
N SER A 60 -5.62 8.82 0.48
CA SER A 60 -6.12 9.91 -0.35
C SER A 60 -6.99 10.88 0.45
N ILE A 61 -6.63 12.17 0.45
CA ILE A 61 -7.49 13.21 1.02
C ILE A 61 -8.66 13.56 0.09
N ALA A 62 -8.47 13.43 -1.22
CA ALA A 62 -9.52 13.65 -2.22
C ALA A 62 -10.60 12.56 -2.19
N ARG A 63 -10.20 11.33 -1.87
CA ARG A 63 -11.07 10.15 -1.78
C ARG A 63 -10.81 9.42 -0.48
N GLN A 64 -11.44 9.88 0.60
CA GLN A 64 -11.15 9.52 1.99
C GLN A 64 -11.21 8.03 2.33
N HIS A 65 -11.84 7.21 1.48
CA HIS A 65 -11.87 5.75 1.63
C HIS A 65 -10.72 5.03 0.93
N ASN A 66 -9.91 5.74 0.13
CA ASN A 66 -8.91 5.11 -0.71
C ASN A 66 -7.48 5.26 -0.16
N ILE A 67 -6.77 4.14 -0.23
CA ILE A 67 -5.32 4.07 -0.06
C ILE A 67 -4.72 3.64 -1.39
N ALA A 68 -3.68 4.33 -1.84
CA ALA A 68 -2.95 3.97 -3.04
C ALA A 68 -1.51 3.55 -2.70
N MET A 69 -1.02 2.52 -3.38
CA MET A 69 0.34 2.04 -3.28
C MET A 69 0.89 1.72 -4.68
N LYS A 70 2.10 2.21 -4.95
CA LYS A 70 2.91 1.82 -6.08
C LYS A 70 4.13 1.07 -5.58
N TYR A 71 4.34 -0.15 -6.06
CA TYR A 71 5.44 -1.02 -5.67
C TYR A 71 6.24 -1.37 -6.92
N THR A 72 7.49 -0.90 -6.97
CA THR A 72 8.42 -1.13 -8.08
C THR A 72 9.50 -2.12 -7.63
N PHE A 73 9.69 -3.16 -8.42
CA PHE A 73 10.71 -4.17 -8.21
C PHE A 73 11.67 -4.18 -9.39
N SER A 74 12.97 -4.26 -9.13
CA SER A 74 14.00 -4.45 -10.15
C SER A 74 15.17 -5.28 -9.63
N VAL A 75 15.88 -5.91 -10.55
CA VAL A 75 17.07 -6.72 -10.30
C VAL A 75 18.11 -6.46 -11.39
N ASP A 76 19.41 -6.70 -11.09
CA ASP A 76 20.50 -6.61 -12.06
C ASP A 76 20.91 -8.00 -12.61
N PHE A 77 20.10 -9.03 -12.40
CA PHE A 77 20.27 -10.39 -12.90
C PHE A 77 18.93 -11.04 -13.27
N ASP A 78 18.93 -12.04 -14.16
CA ASP A 78 17.71 -12.80 -14.51
C ASP A 78 17.31 -13.74 -13.37
N CYS A 79 16.02 -13.75 -13.00
CA CYS A 79 15.53 -14.61 -11.92
C CYS A 79 14.03 -14.95 -12.05
N GLU A 80 13.60 -15.96 -11.29
CA GLU A 80 12.17 -16.18 -11.03
C GLU A 80 11.75 -15.33 -9.82
N ALA A 81 10.76 -14.48 -10.03
CA ALA A 81 10.22 -13.58 -9.03
C ALA A 81 8.75 -13.90 -8.72
N GLU A 82 8.39 -13.71 -7.45
CA GLU A 82 7.01 -13.85 -6.98
C GLU A 82 6.70 -12.69 -6.05
N ILE A 83 5.82 -11.77 -6.45
CA ILE A 83 5.29 -10.75 -5.55
C ILE A 83 4.04 -11.31 -4.87
N ILE A 84 4.04 -11.28 -3.54
CA ILE A 84 2.89 -11.63 -2.72
C ILE A 84 2.30 -10.35 -2.19
N THR A 85 1.05 -10.09 -2.51
CA THR A 85 0.31 -8.91 -2.06
C THR A 85 -1.10 -9.31 -1.65
N GLY A 86 -1.79 -8.53 -0.83
CA GLY A 86 -3.13 -8.91 -0.40
C GLY A 86 -3.66 -8.10 0.76
N ILE A 87 -4.77 -8.57 1.32
CA ILE A 87 -5.40 -8.01 2.51
C ILE A 87 -5.18 -8.98 3.66
N ASP A 88 -4.39 -8.56 4.64
CA ASP A 88 -4.19 -9.31 5.86
C ASP A 88 -5.24 -8.92 6.90
N GLY A 89 -6.16 -9.82 7.20
CA GLY A 89 -7.19 -9.67 8.22
C GLY A 89 -6.81 -10.23 9.60
N ASP A 90 -5.62 -10.82 9.76
CA ASP A 90 -5.12 -11.25 11.06
C ASP A 90 -4.50 -10.08 11.82
N VAL A 91 -5.29 -9.04 11.99
CA VAL A 91 -4.93 -7.81 12.70
C VAL A 91 -5.48 -7.83 14.12
N TRP A 92 -4.70 -7.30 15.04
CA TRP A 92 -5.13 -7.11 16.43
C TRP A 92 -4.53 -5.83 16.99
N ASP A 93 -5.02 -5.37 18.10
CA ASP A 93 -4.46 -4.23 18.82
C ASP A 93 -4.16 -4.61 20.28
N ILE A 94 -3.87 -3.59 21.10
CA ILE A 94 -3.46 -3.77 22.50
C ILE A 94 -4.47 -4.58 23.34
N ASN A 95 -5.74 -4.63 22.95
CA ASN A 95 -6.81 -5.36 23.63
C ASN A 95 -7.14 -6.72 22.97
N GLY A 96 -6.40 -7.10 21.94
CA GLY A 96 -6.58 -8.36 21.21
C GLY A 96 -7.40 -8.22 19.92
N PRO A 97 -7.82 -9.32 19.30
CA PRO A 97 -8.57 -9.30 18.06
C PRO A 97 -9.99 -8.76 18.27
N HIS A 98 -10.40 -7.78 17.48
CA HIS A 98 -11.74 -7.19 17.54
C HIS A 98 -12.76 -7.82 16.59
N PHE A 99 -12.29 -8.49 15.53
CA PHE A 99 -13.18 -9.12 14.56
C PHE A 99 -13.59 -10.51 15.00
N VAL A 100 -14.90 -10.70 15.19
CA VAL A 100 -15.51 -11.98 15.60
C VAL A 100 -16.05 -12.79 14.43
N LYS A 101 -16.25 -12.15 13.28
CA LYS A 101 -16.66 -12.80 12.03
C LYS A 101 -15.89 -12.19 10.88
N MET A 102 -15.39 -13.06 10.00
CA MET A 102 -14.67 -12.65 8.80
C MET A 102 -15.36 -13.22 7.57
N LYS A 103 -15.38 -12.45 6.49
CA LYS A 103 -15.82 -12.86 5.16
C LYS A 103 -14.76 -12.43 4.14
N ILE A 104 -14.32 -13.36 3.32
CA ILE A 104 -13.23 -13.18 2.37
C ILE A 104 -13.72 -13.60 1.00
N GLY A 105 -13.28 -12.92 -0.04
CA GLY A 105 -13.62 -13.31 -1.40
C GLY A 105 -13.06 -12.37 -2.45
N SER A 106 -13.41 -12.68 -3.70
CA SER A 106 -13.09 -11.85 -4.86
C SER A 106 -14.37 -11.60 -5.64
N LYS A 107 -14.53 -10.38 -6.13
CA LYS A 107 -15.67 -9.98 -6.97
C LYS A 107 -15.21 -8.90 -7.95
N ASP A 108 -15.57 -9.06 -9.23
CA ASP A 108 -15.29 -8.10 -10.30
C ASP A 108 -13.79 -7.71 -10.38
N GLY A 109 -12.90 -8.69 -10.19
CA GLY A 109 -11.44 -8.50 -10.21
C GLY A 109 -10.82 -7.93 -8.94
N ALA A 110 -11.64 -7.43 -8.00
CA ALA A 110 -11.19 -6.95 -6.70
C ALA A 110 -11.27 -8.06 -5.64
N ASP A 111 -10.27 -8.12 -4.77
CA ASP A 111 -10.27 -8.96 -3.58
C ASP A 111 -10.85 -8.18 -2.40
N TYR A 112 -11.49 -8.87 -1.44
CA TYR A 112 -12.04 -8.20 -0.27
C TYR A 112 -11.97 -9.05 1.00
N VAL A 113 -11.84 -8.34 2.12
CA VAL A 113 -11.98 -8.88 3.48
C VAL A 113 -12.97 -7.99 4.24
N THR A 114 -14.01 -8.58 4.79
CA THR A 114 -14.97 -7.91 5.68
C THR A 114 -14.88 -8.51 7.07
N GLY A 115 -14.57 -7.70 8.06
CA GLY A 115 -14.58 -8.07 9.48
C GLY A 115 -15.75 -7.43 10.23
N MET A 116 -16.37 -8.15 11.16
CA MET A 116 -17.39 -7.60 12.06
C MET A 116 -16.83 -7.47 13.47
N THR A 117 -16.91 -6.28 14.06
CA THR A 117 -16.45 -6.03 15.44
C THR A 117 -17.34 -6.69 16.46
N GLY A 118 -16.74 -7.21 17.55
CA GLY A 118 -17.47 -7.91 18.62
C GLY A 118 -18.32 -7.00 19.50
N GLU A 119 -17.86 -5.75 19.73
CA GLU A 119 -18.52 -4.84 20.70
C GLU A 119 -19.77 -4.15 20.12
N LYS A 120 -19.66 -3.62 18.90
CA LYS A 120 -20.72 -2.79 18.32
C LYS A 120 -21.34 -3.37 17.05
N ASN A 121 -20.89 -4.54 16.59
CA ASN A 121 -21.31 -5.17 15.35
C ASN A 121 -21.13 -4.28 14.11
N ILE A 122 -20.11 -3.41 14.12
CA ILE A 122 -19.72 -2.62 12.96
C ILE A 122 -18.98 -3.52 11.99
N SER A 123 -19.42 -3.59 10.75
CA SER A 123 -18.63 -4.25 9.71
C SER A 123 -17.65 -3.27 9.08
N VAL A 124 -16.42 -3.72 8.92
CA VAL A 124 -15.34 -3.02 8.21
C VAL A 124 -15.00 -3.84 6.99
N THR A 125 -15.12 -3.27 5.82
CA THR A 125 -14.78 -3.91 4.56
C THR A 125 -13.57 -3.22 3.95
N VAL A 126 -12.55 -4.01 3.63
CA VAL A 126 -11.42 -3.59 2.83
C VAL A 126 -11.51 -4.32 1.50
N LYS A 127 -11.49 -3.58 0.40
CA LYS A 127 -11.35 -4.09 -0.96
C LYS A 127 -10.02 -3.64 -1.52
N GLU A 128 -9.43 -4.43 -2.40
CA GLU A 128 -8.26 -4.02 -3.16
C GLU A 128 -8.37 -4.41 -4.63
N TYR A 129 -7.81 -3.58 -5.48
CA TYR A 129 -7.59 -3.86 -6.88
C TYR A 129 -6.10 -3.73 -7.20
N VAL A 130 -5.54 -4.74 -7.87
CA VAL A 130 -4.12 -4.81 -8.18
C VAL A 130 -3.92 -4.83 -9.68
N ARG A 131 -3.07 -3.91 -10.19
CA ARG A 131 -2.62 -3.85 -11.58
C ARG A 131 -1.14 -4.15 -11.68
N THR A 132 -0.75 -4.75 -12.79
CA THR A 132 0.65 -4.97 -13.15
C THR A 132 0.90 -4.39 -14.54
N ASP A 133 2.06 -3.80 -14.76
CA ASP A 133 2.51 -3.32 -16.09
C ASP A 133 3.20 -4.42 -16.92
N PHE A 134 3.17 -5.65 -16.41
CA PHE A 134 3.80 -6.83 -17.00
C PHE A 134 2.87 -8.04 -16.98
N GLN A 135 3.18 -9.04 -17.81
CA GLN A 135 2.46 -10.32 -17.79
C GLN A 135 3.00 -11.23 -16.69
N ALA A 136 2.10 -11.83 -15.92
CA ALA A 136 2.42 -12.73 -14.83
C ALA A 136 1.33 -13.80 -14.64
N GLU A 137 1.71 -14.94 -14.11
CA GLU A 137 0.76 -15.90 -13.55
C GLU A 137 0.25 -15.36 -12.21
N GLN A 138 -1.06 -15.30 -12.05
CA GLN A 138 -1.69 -14.81 -10.82
C GLN A 138 -2.59 -15.87 -10.22
N THR A 139 -2.41 -16.14 -8.92
CA THR A 139 -3.25 -17.06 -8.15
C THR A 139 -3.57 -16.46 -6.80
N ASN A 140 -4.78 -16.73 -6.27
CA ASN A 140 -5.16 -16.30 -4.93
C ASN A 140 -5.01 -17.44 -3.93
N GLN A 141 -4.52 -17.11 -2.75
CA GLN A 141 -4.47 -17.98 -1.58
C GLN A 141 -5.26 -17.33 -0.44
N ASN A 142 -6.27 -18.03 0.04
CA ASN A 142 -7.12 -17.56 1.13
C ASN A 142 -6.81 -18.31 2.42
N THR A 143 -6.87 -17.60 3.53
CA THR A 143 -6.96 -18.17 4.88
C THR A 143 -8.38 -17.95 5.40
N ASP A 144 -8.63 -18.23 6.67
CA ASP A 144 -9.89 -17.90 7.36
C ASP A 144 -10.06 -16.40 7.63
N LYS A 145 -8.99 -15.59 7.50
CA LYS A 145 -8.99 -14.14 7.78
C LYS A 145 -8.46 -13.28 6.66
N SER A 146 -7.63 -13.81 5.76
CA SER A 146 -6.83 -13.02 4.82
C SER A 146 -6.94 -13.57 3.40
N ILE A 147 -6.72 -12.72 2.41
CA ILE A 147 -6.60 -13.08 1.01
C ILE A 147 -5.28 -12.54 0.46
N PHE A 148 -4.49 -13.42 -0.16
CA PHE A 148 -3.20 -13.07 -0.74
C PHE A 148 -3.16 -13.46 -2.21
N ARG A 149 -2.67 -12.55 -3.04
CA ARG A 149 -2.44 -12.74 -4.46
C ARG A 149 -0.95 -13.01 -4.68
N HIS A 150 -0.66 -14.11 -5.35
CA HIS A 150 0.67 -14.53 -5.76
C HIS A 150 0.86 -14.17 -7.22
N ILE A 151 1.81 -13.32 -7.54
CA ILE A 151 2.10 -12.81 -8.88
C ILE A 151 3.49 -13.31 -9.26
N LYS A 152 3.53 -14.36 -10.11
CA LYS A 152 4.76 -15.06 -10.52
C LYS A 152 5.17 -14.66 -11.93
N PHE A 153 6.44 -14.36 -12.11
CA PHE A 153 7.01 -13.99 -13.42
C PHE A 153 8.52 -14.21 -13.47
N SER A 154 9.05 -14.34 -14.68
CA SER A 154 10.49 -14.36 -14.93
C SER A 154 10.98 -12.92 -15.07
N ALA A 155 11.73 -12.44 -14.10
CA ALA A 155 12.32 -11.10 -14.10
C ALA A 155 13.62 -11.08 -14.91
N LYS A 156 13.79 -10.02 -15.71
CA LYS A 156 14.98 -9.75 -16.51
C LYS A 156 15.83 -8.68 -15.85
N ALA A 157 17.16 -8.82 -15.97
CA ALA A 157 18.10 -7.83 -15.50
C ALA A 157 17.78 -6.43 -16.04
N GLU A 158 17.96 -5.41 -15.21
CA GLU A 158 17.80 -3.99 -15.54
C GLU A 158 16.37 -3.58 -15.97
N LYS A 159 15.38 -4.46 -15.77
CA LYS A 159 13.97 -4.15 -16.04
C LYS A 159 13.22 -3.86 -14.74
N GLU A 160 12.40 -2.80 -14.77
CA GLU A 160 11.46 -2.49 -13.69
C GLU A 160 10.13 -3.21 -13.92
N TYR A 161 9.52 -3.63 -12.81
CA TYR A 161 8.22 -4.30 -12.74
C TYR A 161 7.36 -3.56 -11.73
N ILE A 162 6.25 -2.99 -12.18
CA ILE A 162 5.41 -2.12 -11.36
C ILE A 162 4.10 -2.82 -11.02
N ILE A 163 3.74 -2.75 -9.75
CA ILE A 163 2.42 -3.08 -9.25
C ILE A 163 1.79 -1.80 -8.70
N GLU A 164 0.59 -1.49 -9.16
CA GLU A 164 -0.28 -0.51 -8.53
C GLU A 164 -1.37 -1.23 -7.74
N LYS A 165 -1.54 -0.86 -6.50
CA LYS A 165 -2.60 -1.34 -5.62
C LYS A 165 -3.43 -0.17 -5.15
N ILE A 166 -4.73 -0.24 -5.39
CA ILE A 166 -5.71 0.68 -4.83
C ILE A 166 -6.57 -0.11 -3.84
N ALA A 167 -6.68 0.39 -2.62
CA ALA A 167 -7.56 -0.18 -1.61
C ALA A 167 -8.67 0.81 -1.24
N GLU A 168 -9.86 0.27 -0.97
CA GLU A 168 -11.02 1.01 -0.45
C GLU A 168 -11.38 0.44 0.92
N ILE A 169 -11.51 1.31 1.92
CA ILE A 169 -11.90 0.93 3.28
C ILE A 169 -13.24 1.59 3.60
N THR A 170 -14.25 0.78 3.86
CA THR A 170 -15.60 1.24 4.22
C THR A 170 -16.09 0.58 5.49
N THR A 171 -16.98 1.24 6.20
CA THR A 171 -17.63 0.68 7.39
C THR A 171 -19.17 0.72 7.25
N SER A 172 -19.88 -0.06 8.06
CA SER A 172 -21.35 -0.06 8.07
C SER A 172 -21.96 1.20 8.68
N VAL A 173 -21.16 2.12 9.17
CA VAL A 173 -21.59 3.41 9.76
C VAL A 173 -21.13 4.61 8.92
N ASP A 174 -20.48 4.39 7.78
CA ASP A 174 -20.08 5.45 6.87
C ASP A 174 -21.30 6.03 6.14
N ASP A 175 -21.44 7.34 6.19
CA ASP A 175 -22.48 8.10 5.46
C ASP A 175 -21.98 8.56 4.08
N PHE A 176 -20.72 8.28 3.75
CA PHE A 176 -20.11 8.67 2.47
C PHE A 176 -20.46 7.66 1.39
N GLY A 177 -20.97 8.15 0.28
CA GLY A 177 -21.23 7.32 -0.91
C GLY A 177 -19.93 6.68 -1.43
N THR A 178 -20.03 5.51 -2.04
CA THR A 178 -18.90 4.86 -2.71
C THR A 178 -18.43 5.72 -3.88
N SER A 179 -17.15 6.04 -3.93
CA SER A 179 -16.55 6.85 -4.99
C SER A 179 -16.21 5.99 -6.22
N GLY A 180 -17.19 5.68 -7.06
CA GLY A 180 -16.95 4.98 -8.33
C GLY A 180 -16.50 3.52 -8.18
N SER A 181 -16.12 2.90 -9.28
CA SER A 181 -15.58 1.54 -9.27
C SER A 181 -14.06 1.57 -9.01
N ILE A 182 -13.58 0.79 -8.05
CA ILE A 182 -12.16 0.76 -7.65
C ILE A 182 -11.24 0.33 -8.80
N ASP A 183 -11.74 -0.44 -9.75
CA ASP A 183 -11.00 -0.88 -10.93
C ASP A 183 -10.82 0.21 -11.99
N GLU A 184 -11.54 1.33 -11.90
CA GLU A 184 -11.34 2.50 -12.76
C GLU A 184 -10.25 3.44 -12.23
N LEU A 185 -9.88 3.32 -10.94
CA LEU A 185 -8.87 4.17 -10.30
C LEU A 185 -7.46 3.69 -10.64
N ASN A 186 -6.52 4.61 -10.80
CA ASN A 186 -5.10 4.33 -10.93
C ASN A 186 -4.26 5.24 -10.02
N TYR A 187 -3.01 4.85 -9.80
CA TYR A 187 -2.12 5.54 -8.86
C TYR A 187 -1.86 7.00 -9.27
N SER A 188 -1.60 7.26 -10.54
CA SER A 188 -1.24 8.59 -11.03
C SER A 188 -2.35 9.60 -10.88
N ASP A 189 -3.60 9.22 -11.21
CA ASP A 189 -4.76 10.10 -11.09
C ASP A 189 -5.06 10.38 -9.62
N LEU A 190 -4.97 9.36 -8.75
CA LEU A 190 -5.16 9.54 -7.31
C LEU A 190 -4.10 10.46 -6.68
N VAL A 191 -2.83 10.37 -7.09
CA VAL A 191 -1.78 11.31 -6.65
C VAL A 191 -2.08 12.74 -7.11
N ALA A 192 -2.52 12.90 -8.36
CA ALA A 192 -2.85 14.23 -8.90
C ALA A 192 -4.01 14.88 -8.14
N GLU A 193 -5.12 14.16 -7.97
CA GLU A 193 -6.28 14.62 -7.17
C GLU A 193 -5.87 14.93 -5.72
N HIS A 194 -5.09 14.06 -5.11
CA HIS A 194 -4.61 14.19 -3.74
C HIS A 194 -3.77 15.45 -3.53
N LYS A 195 -2.84 15.74 -4.44
CA LYS A 195 -2.01 16.95 -4.38
C LYS A 195 -2.83 18.22 -4.53
N VAL A 196 -3.81 18.23 -5.42
CA VAL A 196 -4.72 19.39 -5.57
C VAL A 196 -5.48 19.71 -4.28
N GLU A 197 -5.94 18.69 -3.54
CA GLU A 197 -6.62 18.92 -2.26
C GLU A 197 -5.66 19.38 -1.16
N TRP A 198 -4.44 18.85 -1.11
CA TRP A 198 -3.41 19.33 -0.19
C TRP A 198 -2.99 20.76 -0.50
N ASP A 199 -2.82 21.15 -1.77
CA ASP A 199 -2.47 22.52 -2.13
C ASP A 199 -3.51 23.52 -1.63
N LYS A 200 -4.82 23.18 -1.69
CA LYS A 200 -5.87 24.04 -1.10
C LYS A 200 -5.73 24.22 0.41
N ILE A 201 -5.25 23.21 1.13
CA ILE A 201 -4.98 23.30 2.57
C ILE A 201 -3.78 24.18 2.81
N TRP A 202 -2.70 23.97 2.06
CA TRP A 202 -1.49 24.77 2.17
C TRP A 202 -1.72 26.25 1.83
N ASP A 203 -2.53 26.55 0.84
CA ASP A 203 -2.88 27.93 0.45
C ASP A 203 -3.46 28.76 1.60
N ILE A 204 -4.06 28.13 2.61
CA ILE A 204 -4.69 28.81 3.75
C ILE A 204 -3.98 28.57 5.08
N SER A 205 -3.05 27.62 5.15
CA SER A 205 -2.42 27.21 6.42
C SER A 205 -0.91 27.38 6.43
N GLU A 206 -0.25 27.53 5.28
CA GLU A 206 1.20 27.66 5.18
C GLU A 206 1.69 28.93 5.91
N ILE A 207 2.69 28.77 6.77
CA ILE A 207 3.27 29.84 7.57
C ILE A 207 4.60 30.23 6.94
N HIS A 208 4.79 31.53 6.70
CA HIS A 208 6.04 32.09 6.24
C HIS A 208 6.71 32.92 7.32
N ILE A 209 8.00 32.68 7.56
CA ILE A 209 8.81 33.40 8.56
C ILE A 209 10.07 33.94 7.88
N ASP A 210 10.14 35.25 7.73
CA ASP A 210 11.31 35.90 7.17
C ASP A 210 12.52 35.77 8.12
N GLY A 211 13.61 35.16 7.62
CA GLY A 211 14.89 35.09 8.31
C GLY A 211 15.07 33.92 9.28
N ASP A 212 14.12 33.00 9.36
CA ASP A 212 14.25 31.79 10.19
C ASP A 212 13.59 30.58 9.50
N ASP A 213 14.31 29.97 8.55
CA ASP A 213 13.85 28.82 7.75
C ASP A 213 13.60 27.57 8.63
N GLU A 214 14.33 27.42 9.76
CA GLU A 214 14.17 26.28 10.68
C GLU A 214 12.86 26.40 11.47
N ALA A 215 12.52 27.60 11.92
CA ALA A 215 11.23 27.86 12.58
C ALA A 215 10.06 27.70 11.61
N GLU A 216 10.18 28.22 10.38
CA GLU A 216 9.18 28.03 9.32
C GLU A 216 8.93 26.56 9.03
N TYR A 217 10.00 25.79 8.80
CA TYR A 217 9.90 24.34 8.57
C TYR A 217 9.23 23.61 9.74
N SER A 218 9.64 23.92 10.98
CA SER A 218 9.12 23.26 12.18
C SER A 218 7.63 23.55 12.42
N LEU A 219 7.18 24.76 12.13
CA LEU A 219 5.77 25.11 12.24
C LEU A 219 4.93 24.45 11.15
N ASN A 220 5.37 24.51 9.91
CA ASN A 220 4.67 23.86 8.80
C ASN A 220 4.61 22.34 8.94
N TYR A 221 5.62 21.72 9.54
CA TYR A 221 5.59 20.28 9.86
C TYR A 221 4.50 19.91 10.88
N SER A 222 4.04 20.88 11.69
CA SER A 222 3.04 20.66 12.75
C SER A 222 1.60 20.86 12.29
N ILE A 223 1.39 21.29 11.03
CA ILE A 223 0.08 21.43 10.37
C ILE A 223 -0.40 20.07 9.89
#